data_980e323738a36a518f45d53e3c0525f0
#
_entry.id   980e323738a36a518f45d53e3c0525f0
#
_cell.length_a   1.000
_cell.length_b   1.000
_cell.length_c   1.000
_cell.angle_alpha   90.00
_cell.angle_beta   90.00
_cell.angle_gamma   90.00
#
_symmetry.space_group_name_H-M   'P 1'
#
loop_
_entity.id
_entity.type
_entity.pdbx_description
1 polymer ?
#
loop_
_entity_poly.entity_id
_entity_poly.type
_entity_poly.pdbx_seq_one_letter_code
_entity_poly.pdbx_strand_id
1 'polypeptide(L)'
;GELNAVTKPWEQAIVHWALMYPDAYEVGAPNQGVQILYEVLNEQPDVLAERTYSVWPDLEALMREHQVPAFTVDAHRSVADFDLLGLSFSTELGYTNMLTALSLANIPLHAVDRDDHPIVVAGGHAAFNPEPIAQFIDAAVLGDGEEAVLLISNIVKAWINAGRPGGREGVLLELARTGCVYIPQFYD
;
A
#
# COMPACT_ATOMS: atom_id res chain seq x y z
N GLY A 1 -6.44 -7.73 19.71
CA GLY A 1 -6.41 -6.58 18.81
C GLY A 1 -5.28 -5.63 19.17
N GLU A 2 -4.88 -4.79 18.26
CA GLU A 2 -3.83 -3.80 18.44
C GLU A 2 -4.23 -2.75 19.49
N LEU A 3 -3.28 -2.36 20.35
CA LEU A 3 -3.42 -1.19 21.19
C LEU A 3 -3.30 0.06 20.30
N ASN A 4 -4.17 1.03 20.52
CA ASN A 4 -4.25 2.28 19.73
C ASN A 4 -4.65 2.10 18.25
N ALA A 5 -5.32 0.98 17.90
CA ALA A 5 -5.93 0.87 16.59
C ALA A 5 -7.06 1.90 16.43
N VAL A 6 -7.08 2.59 15.30
CA VAL A 6 -8.18 3.48 14.94
C VAL A 6 -9.37 2.62 14.51
N THR A 7 -10.51 2.81 15.18
CA THR A 7 -11.76 2.15 14.84
C THR A 7 -12.65 3.12 14.05
N LYS A 8 -12.52 3.08 12.74
CA LYS A 8 -13.40 3.78 11.82
C LYS A 8 -14.20 2.75 11.03
N PRO A 9 -15.55 2.87 10.93
CA PRO A 9 -16.32 1.99 10.07
C PRO A 9 -15.83 2.05 8.62
N TRP A 10 -15.69 0.89 7.98
CA TRP A 10 -15.21 0.79 6.60
C TRP A 10 -16.01 1.69 5.65
N GLU A 11 -17.33 1.66 5.79
CA GLU A 11 -18.29 2.36 4.94
C GLU A 11 -18.28 3.90 5.11
N GLN A 12 -17.59 4.40 6.15
CA GLN A 12 -17.38 5.85 6.33
C GLN A 12 -16.23 6.38 5.51
N ALA A 13 -15.26 5.53 5.18
CA ALA A 13 -14.15 5.93 4.35
C ALA A 13 -14.50 5.80 2.87
N ILE A 14 -13.94 6.69 2.06
CA ILE A 14 -14.00 6.65 0.60
C ILE A 14 -12.73 6.01 0.07
N VAL A 15 -11.60 6.22 0.75
CA VAL A 15 -10.28 5.71 0.37
C VAL A 15 -9.73 4.82 1.48
N HIS A 16 -9.27 3.63 1.10
CA HIS A 16 -8.76 2.62 2.02
C HIS A 16 -7.29 2.32 1.71
N TRP A 17 -6.42 2.49 2.71
CA TRP A 17 -5.00 2.19 2.65
C TRP A 17 -4.66 0.95 3.48
N ALA A 18 -4.00 -0.04 2.88
CA ALA A 18 -3.20 -1.00 3.62
C ALA A 18 -1.75 -0.47 3.68
N LEU A 19 -1.26 -0.13 4.85
CA LEU A 19 0.12 0.31 5.06
C LEU A 19 0.98 -0.89 5.44
N MET A 20 1.94 -1.22 4.60
CA MET A 20 2.80 -2.37 4.80
C MET A 20 4.24 -1.96 5.09
N TYR A 21 4.77 -2.49 6.18
CA TYR A 21 6.21 -2.60 6.36
C TYR A 21 6.64 -4.01 5.94
N PRO A 22 7.50 -4.17 4.91
CA PRO A 22 7.81 -5.48 4.34
C PRO A 22 8.86 -6.25 5.16
N ASP A 23 8.59 -6.41 6.45
CA ASP A 23 9.34 -7.22 7.40
C ASP A 23 8.37 -7.77 8.45
N ALA A 24 8.87 -8.63 9.35
CA ALA A 24 8.07 -9.22 10.43
C ALA A 24 7.46 -8.13 11.34
N TYR A 25 6.33 -8.48 11.96
CA TYR A 25 5.59 -7.58 12.86
C TYR A 25 6.49 -6.92 13.92
N GLU A 26 7.37 -7.68 14.55
CA GLU A 26 8.25 -7.20 15.61
C GLU A 26 9.26 -6.14 15.13
N VAL A 27 9.59 -6.16 13.84
CA VAL A 27 10.50 -5.20 13.20
C VAL A 27 9.72 -3.99 12.68
N GLY A 28 8.56 -4.24 12.07
CA GLY A 28 7.76 -3.20 11.41
C GLY A 28 6.89 -2.39 12.37
N ALA A 29 6.32 -3.01 13.40
CA ALA A 29 5.40 -2.32 14.31
C ALA A 29 6.01 -1.09 15.02
N PRO A 30 7.28 -1.09 15.46
CA PRO A 30 7.91 0.11 16.04
C PRO A 30 8.38 1.13 15.00
N ASN A 31 8.20 0.90 13.69
CA ASN A 31 8.66 1.83 12.66
C ASN A 31 7.86 3.13 12.70
N GLN A 32 8.52 4.23 13.03
CA GLN A 32 7.89 5.54 13.18
C GLN A 32 7.27 6.05 11.88
N GLY A 33 7.91 5.81 10.72
CA GLY A 33 7.38 6.26 9.44
C GLY A 33 6.00 5.68 9.15
N VAL A 34 5.82 4.37 9.33
CA VAL A 34 4.50 3.72 9.15
C VAL A 34 3.49 4.25 10.17
N GLN A 35 3.91 4.49 11.41
CA GLN A 35 3.02 5.03 12.46
C GLN A 35 2.56 6.44 12.15
N ILE A 36 3.45 7.31 11.70
CA ILE A 36 3.12 8.69 11.30
C ILE A 36 2.13 8.67 10.12
N LEU A 37 2.40 7.87 9.08
CA LEU A 37 1.49 7.75 7.94
C LEU A 37 0.12 7.21 8.34
N TYR A 38 0.10 6.24 9.26
CA TYR A 38 -1.14 5.68 9.82
C TYR A 38 -1.98 6.76 10.54
N GLU A 39 -1.34 7.59 11.36
CA GLU A 39 -2.00 8.68 12.07
C GLU A 39 -2.51 9.74 11.10
N VAL A 40 -1.63 10.26 10.22
CA VAL A 40 -1.95 11.31 9.24
C VAL A 40 -3.14 10.91 8.34
N LEU A 41 -3.17 9.68 7.86
CA LEU A 41 -4.27 9.17 7.04
C LEU A 41 -5.57 9.03 7.85
N ASN A 42 -5.48 8.49 9.06
CA ASN A 42 -6.65 8.27 9.91
C ASN A 42 -7.21 9.55 10.54
N GLU A 43 -6.47 10.65 10.56
CA GLU A 43 -7.01 11.98 10.90
C GLU A 43 -8.00 12.48 9.83
N GLN A 44 -7.90 11.98 8.60
CA GLN A 44 -8.85 12.37 7.55
C GLN A 44 -10.20 11.66 7.75
N PRO A 45 -11.33 12.37 7.70
CA PRO A 45 -12.64 11.77 8.01
C PRO A 45 -13.07 10.70 7.02
N ASP A 46 -12.62 10.78 5.79
CA ASP A 46 -13.01 9.95 4.65
C ASP A 46 -11.91 9.00 4.15
N VAL A 47 -10.84 8.83 4.95
CA VAL A 47 -9.76 7.88 4.70
C VAL A 47 -9.66 6.91 5.86
N LEU A 48 -9.45 5.64 5.57
CA LEU A 48 -9.12 4.60 6.55
C LEU A 48 -7.78 3.98 6.17
N ALA A 49 -6.85 3.94 7.09
CA ALA A 49 -5.60 3.21 6.98
C ALA A 49 -5.55 2.08 8.00
N GLU A 50 -5.13 0.90 7.56
CA GLU A 50 -4.84 -0.25 8.41
C GLU A 50 -3.42 -0.75 8.12
N ARG A 51 -2.79 -1.42 9.09
CA ARG A 51 -1.38 -1.85 9.00
C ARG A 51 -1.28 -3.33 8.67
N THR A 52 -0.26 -3.69 7.91
CA THR A 52 0.09 -5.08 7.60
C THR A 52 1.60 -5.27 7.57
N TYR A 53 2.05 -6.49 7.73
CA TYR A 53 3.47 -6.84 7.84
C TYR A 53 3.74 -8.15 7.10
N SER A 54 5.01 -8.41 6.79
CA SER A 54 5.41 -9.74 6.33
C SER A 54 5.29 -10.75 7.47
N VAL A 55 5.10 -12.00 7.09
CA VAL A 55 4.97 -13.11 8.05
C VAL A 55 6.21 -13.98 8.04
N TRP A 56 6.49 -14.64 9.17
CA TRP A 56 7.55 -15.64 9.25
C TRP A 56 7.22 -16.84 8.36
N PRO A 57 8.22 -17.62 7.91
CA PRO A 57 8.01 -18.74 6.98
C PRO A 57 7.07 -19.83 7.50
N ASP A 58 6.99 -20.06 8.81
CA ASP A 58 6.08 -21.00 9.44
C ASP A 58 4.61 -20.54 9.31
N LEU A 59 4.33 -19.27 9.55
CA LEU A 59 3.01 -18.69 9.35
C LEU A 59 2.67 -18.60 7.86
N GLU A 60 3.63 -18.23 7.01
CA GLU A 60 3.43 -18.24 5.55
C GLU A 60 2.99 -19.62 5.05
N ALA A 61 3.66 -20.69 5.52
CA ALA A 61 3.32 -22.05 5.13
C ALA A 61 1.87 -22.41 5.53
N LEU A 62 1.45 -22.06 6.75
CA LEU A 62 0.09 -22.28 7.24
C LEU A 62 -0.94 -21.45 6.45
N MET A 63 -0.64 -20.18 6.15
CA MET A 63 -1.52 -19.33 5.36
C MET A 63 -1.74 -19.91 3.95
N ARG A 64 -0.67 -20.41 3.31
CA ARG A 64 -0.78 -21.06 2.00
C ARG A 64 -1.55 -22.38 2.08
N GLU A 65 -1.29 -23.23 3.08
CA GLU A 65 -1.99 -24.48 3.29
C GLU A 65 -3.50 -24.28 3.47
N HIS A 66 -3.87 -23.30 4.29
CA HIS A 66 -5.27 -23.00 4.61
C HIS A 66 -5.92 -21.95 3.69
N GLN A 67 -5.22 -21.49 2.66
CA GLN A 67 -5.70 -20.46 1.72
C GLN A 67 -6.15 -19.16 2.44
N VAL A 68 -5.44 -18.77 3.50
CA VAL A 68 -5.66 -17.49 4.20
C VAL A 68 -4.86 -16.41 3.49
N PRO A 69 -5.48 -15.37 2.91
CA PRO A 69 -4.76 -14.29 2.27
C PRO A 69 -4.05 -13.40 3.28
N ALA A 70 -3.09 -12.60 2.83
CA ALA A 70 -2.50 -11.55 3.65
C ALA A 70 -3.57 -10.58 4.14
N PHE A 71 -3.50 -10.22 5.42
CA PHE A 71 -4.51 -9.40 6.10
C PHE A 71 -3.86 -8.32 6.98
N THR A 72 -4.65 -7.31 7.31
CA THR A 72 -4.25 -6.24 8.22
C THR A 72 -4.32 -6.68 9.69
N VAL A 73 -3.45 -6.14 10.54
CA VAL A 73 -3.43 -6.46 11.98
C VAL A 73 -4.51 -5.70 12.76
N ASP A 74 -5.03 -4.60 12.21
CA ASP A 74 -6.03 -3.75 12.86
C ASP A 74 -7.42 -4.40 12.87
N ALA A 75 -7.95 -4.77 11.71
CA ALA A 75 -9.29 -5.34 11.58
C ALA A 75 -9.33 -6.71 10.87
N HIS A 76 -8.17 -7.30 10.56
CA HIS A 76 -8.03 -8.59 9.88
C HIS A 76 -8.73 -8.63 8.50
N ARG A 77 -8.69 -7.51 7.77
CA ARG A 77 -9.21 -7.40 6.41
C ARG A 77 -8.19 -7.91 5.41
N SER A 78 -8.66 -8.53 4.35
CA SER A 78 -7.79 -8.92 3.24
C SER A 78 -7.12 -7.68 2.63
N VAL A 79 -5.81 -7.73 2.42
CA VAL A 79 -5.06 -6.62 1.81
C VAL A 79 -5.56 -6.30 0.40
N ALA A 80 -6.08 -7.31 -0.31
CA ALA A 80 -6.62 -7.12 -1.66
C ALA A 80 -7.93 -6.29 -1.70
N ASP A 81 -8.62 -6.10 -0.56
CA ASP A 81 -9.87 -5.35 -0.50
C ASP A 81 -9.65 -3.82 -0.43
N PHE A 82 -8.40 -3.38 -0.24
CA PHE A 82 -8.05 -1.97 -0.13
C PHE A 82 -7.89 -1.30 -1.50
N ASP A 83 -8.04 0.03 -1.55
CA ASP A 83 -7.80 0.81 -2.78
C ASP A 83 -6.30 0.99 -3.05
N LEU A 84 -5.51 1.12 -1.98
CA LEU A 84 -4.06 1.35 -2.05
C LEU A 84 -3.31 0.42 -1.08
N LEU A 85 -2.17 -0.10 -1.56
CA LEU A 85 -1.17 -0.78 -0.74
C LEU A 85 0.10 0.08 -0.69
N GLY A 86 0.31 0.74 0.43
CA GLY A 86 1.50 1.57 0.68
C GLY A 86 2.64 0.72 1.27
N LEU A 87 3.75 0.63 0.56
CA LEU A 87 4.93 -0.12 0.96
C LEU A 87 6.00 0.84 1.50
N SER A 88 6.39 0.69 2.76
CA SER A 88 7.43 1.50 3.40
C SER A 88 8.77 0.76 3.38
N PHE A 89 9.64 1.13 2.46
CA PHE A 89 10.98 0.54 2.31
C PHE A 89 12.05 1.36 3.02
N SER A 90 12.55 0.87 4.13
CA SER A 90 13.74 1.43 4.79
C SER A 90 15.03 0.99 4.09
N THR A 91 15.05 -0.22 3.55
CA THR A 91 16.18 -0.83 2.83
C THR A 91 15.67 -1.74 1.71
N GLU A 92 16.56 -2.10 0.78
CA GLU A 92 16.29 -3.01 -0.34
C GLU A 92 16.04 -4.46 0.11
N LEU A 93 16.38 -4.81 1.36
CA LEU A 93 16.09 -6.15 1.92
C LEU A 93 14.59 -6.47 1.92
N GLY A 94 13.73 -5.44 1.94
CA GLY A 94 12.28 -5.60 1.88
C GLY A 94 11.73 -6.00 0.50
N TYR A 95 12.51 -5.92 -0.58
CA TYR A 95 11.99 -6.13 -1.94
C TYR A 95 11.45 -7.55 -2.16
N THR A 96 12.16 -8.58 -1.70
CA THR A 96 11.70 -9.96 -1.82
C THR A 96 10.51 -10.25 -0.91
N ASN A 97 10.47 -9.63 0.27
CA ASN A 97 9.33 -9.76 1.18
C ASN A 97 8.05 -9.14 0.60
N MET A 98 8.17 -8.02 -0.15
CA MET A 98 7.07 -7.46 -0.92
C MET A 98 6.48 -8.48 -1.89
N LEU A 99 7.32 -9.20 -2.66
CA LEU A 99 6.84 -10.20 -3.62
C LEU A 99 6.07 -11.33 -2.92
N THR A 100 6.58 -11.80 -1.79
CA THR A 100 5.89 -12.79 -0.94
C THR A 100 4.53 -12.25 -0.47
N ALA A 101 4.50 -10.99 -0.01
CA ALA A 101 3.28 -10.36 0.48
C ALA A 101 2.23 -10.16 -0.61
N LEU A 102 2.62 -9.69 -1.80
CA LEU A 102 1.73 -9.60 -2.96
C LEU A 102 1.14 -10.97 -3.32
N SER A 103 2.00 -12.01 -3.36
CA SER A 103 1.56 -13.38 -3.62
C SER A 103 0.56 -13.88 -2.57
N LEU A 104 0.82 -13.65 -1.28
CA LEU A 104 -0.09 -14.03 -0.19
C LEU A 104 -1.40 -13.23 -0.22
N ALA A 105 -1.35 -11.97 -0.66
CA ALA A 105 -2.54 -11.14 -0.80
C ALA A 105 -3.39 -11.48 -2.04
N ASN A 106 -2.95 -12.43 -2.89
CA ASN A 106 -3.53 -12.71 -4.20
C ASN A 106 -3.53 -11.49 -5.13
N ILE A 107 -2.56 -10.60 -4.98
CA ILE A 107 -2.33 -9.46 -5.87
C ILE A 107 -1.31 -9.89 -6.93
N PRO A 108 -1.58 -9.72 -8.24
CA PRO A 108 -0.62 -10.03 -9.30
C PRO A 108 0.73 -9.36 -9.05
N LEU A 109 1.83 -10.10 -9.23
CA LEU A 109 3.17 -9.57 -8.97
C LEU A 109 3.48 -8.40 -9.89
N HIS A 110 3.29 -8.59 -11.21
CA HIS A 110 3.55 -7.53 -12.18
C HIS A 110 2.42 -6.50 -12.20
N ALA A 111 2.80 -5.23 -12.19
CA ALA A 111 1.85 -4.10 -12.20
C ALA A 111 0.92 -4.13 -13.41
N VAL A 112 1.45 -4.56 -14.57
CA VAL A 112 0.69 -4.65 -15.84
C VAL A 112 -0.44 -5.69 -15.82
N ASP A 113 -0.40 -6.64 -14.88
CA ASP A 113 -1.41 -7.69 -14.73
C ASP A 113 -2.52 -7.31 -13.73
N ARG A 114 -2.50 -6.07 -13.20
CA ARG A 114 -3.45 -5.59 -12.19
C ARG A 114 -4.57 -4.77 -12.80
N ASP A 115 -5.79 -5.24 -12.67
CA ASP A 115 -6.99 -4.48 -13.03
C ASP A 115 -7.63 -3.84 -11.78
N ASP A 116 -8.54 -4.54 -11.10
CA ASP A 116 -9.29 -4.06 -9.92
C ASP A 116 -8.54 -4.30 -8.59
N HIS A 117 -7.24 -4.52 -8.64
CA HIS A 117 -6.40 -4.71 -7.45
C HIS A 117 -5.96 -3.36 -6.85
N PRO A 118 -5.50 -3.34 -5.59
CA PRO A 118 -4.92 -2.14 -4.97
C PRO A 118 -3.82 -1.51 -5.84
N ILE A 119 -3.75 -0.18 -5.82
CA ILE A 119 -2.60 0.54 -6.38
C ILE A 119 -1.43 0.35 -5.43
N VAL A 120 -0.35 -0.27 -5.89
CA VAL A 120 0.84 -0.54 -5.08
C VAL A 120 1.79 0.64 -5.15
N VAL A 121 1.92 1.33 -4.02
CA VAL A 121 2.71 2.56 -3.87
C VAL A 121 3.93 2.31 -3.00
N ALA A 122 5.13 2.44 -3.55
CA ALA A 122 6.37 2.36 -2.80
C ALA A 122 6.77 3.72 -2.23
N GLY A 123 7.30 3.74 -1.01
CA GLY A 123 7.85 4.92 -0.36
C GLY A 123 9.00 4.56 0.58
N GLY A 124 9.64 5.57 1.16
CA GLY A 124 10.77 5.42 2.06
C GLY A 124 12.13 5.47 1.34
N HIS A 125 13.22 5.31 2.10
CA HIS A 125 14.58 5.56 1.59
C HIS A 125 14.96 4.71 0.37
N ALA A 126 14.62 3.42 0.36
CA ALA A 126 14.96 2.55 -0.76
C ALA A 126 14.12 2.84 -2.01
N ALA A 127 12.96 3.48 -1.89
CA ALA A 127 12.12 3.86 -3.02
C ALA A 127 12.71 5.01 -3.87
N PHE A 128 13.78 5.68 -3.41
CA PHE A 128 14.51 6.65 -4.24
C PHE A 128 15.23 6.01 -5.44
N ASN A 129 15.47 4.71 -5.39
CA ASN A 129 15.90 3.93 -6.55
C ASN A 129 14.86 2.85 -6.87
N PRO A 130 13.75 3.21 -7.52
CA PRO A 130 12.63 2.29 -7.74
C PRO A 130 12.87 1.28 -8.86
N GLU A 131 13.86 1.48 -9.72
CA GLU A 131 14.11 0.67 -10.92
C GLU A 131 14.20 -0.84 -10.66
N PRO A 132 14.87 -1.32 -9.58
CA PRO A 132 14.93 -2.76 -9.29
C PRO A 132 13.55 -3.41 -9.07
N ILE A 133 12.55 -2.62 -8.66
CA ILE A 133 11.20 -3.09 -8.38
C ILE A 133 10.14 -2.48 -9.30
N ALA A 134 10.53 -1.71 -10.31
CA ALA A 134 9.65 -0.97 -11.19
C ALA A 134 8.49 -1.79 -11.79
N GLN A 135 8.78 -3.03 -12.19
CA GLN A 135 7.76 -3.93 -12.76
C GLN A 135 6.73 -4.46 -11.75
N PHE A 136 7.00 -4.31 -10.44
CA PHE A 136 6.16 -4.85 -9.35
C PHE A 136 5.38 -3.79 -8.58
N ILE A 137 5.63 -2.50 -8.84
CA ILE A 137 4.94 -1.38 -8.22
C ILE A 137 4.20 -0.54 -9.27
N ASP A 138 3.13 0.10 -8.87
CA ASP A 138 2.39 1.02 -9.74
C ASP A 138 2.95 2.44 -9.63
N ALA A 139 3.43 2.79 -8.44
CA ALA A 139 3.91 4.14 -8.14
C ALA A 139 5.05 4.11 -7.12
N ALA A 140 5.94 5.09 -7.18
CA ALA A 140 6.92 5.38 -6.13
C ALA A 140 6.83 6.85 -5.71
N VAL A 141 6.77 7.10 -4.40
CA VAL A 141 6.83 8.44 -3.82
C VAL A 141 8.30 8.82 -3.63
N LEU A 142 8.69 9.94 -4.26
CA LEU A 142 10.02 10.51 -4.17
C LEU A 142 9.97 11.78 -3.31
N GLY A 143 10.16 11.65 -2.00
CA GLY A 143 10.09 12.75 -1.04
C GLY A 143 9.44 12.35 0.28
N ASP A 144 8.95 13.36 1.02
CA ASP A 144 8.31 13.19 2.31
C ASP A 144 6.94 12.53 2.16
N GLY A 145 6.70 11.47 2.93
CA GLY A 145 5.52 10.63 2.80
C GLY A 145 4.24 11.30 3.31
N GLU A 146 4.33 12.16 4.30
CA GLU A 146 3.19 12.73 5.03
C GLU A 146 2.31 13.59 4.11
N GLU A 147 2.92 14.44 3.31
CA GLU A 147 2.17 15.26 2.32
C GLU A 147 1.74 14.42 1.12
N ALA A 148 2.60 13.50 0.67
CA ALA A 148 2.34 12.68 -0.48
C ALA A 148 1.14 11.75 -0.29
N VAL A 149 0.99 11.08 0.87
CA VAL A 149 -0.16 10.19 1.12
C VAL A 149 -1.49 10.94 1.14
N LEU A 150 -1.50 12.19 1.61
CA LEU A 150 -2.69 13.04 1.57
C LEU A 150 -3.03 13.46 0.14
N LEU A 151 -2.03 13.83 -0.65
CA LEU A 151 -2.20 14.18 -2.05
C LEU A 151 -2.74 12.99 -2.86
N ILE A 152 -2.12 11.81 -2.70
CA ILE A 152 -2.56 10.56 -3.34
C ILE A 152 -3.99 10.24 -2.93
N SER A 153 -4.31 10.30 -1.63
CA SER A 153 -5.67 10.04 -1.12
C SER A 153 -6.70 10.97 -1.75
N ASN A 154 -6.38 12.27 -1.90
CA ASN A 154 -7.29 13.23 -2.52
C ASN A 154 -7.53 12.95 -4.01
N ILE A 155 -6.50 12.55 -4.75
CA ILE A 155 -6.61 12.18 -6.17
C ILE A 155 -7.46 10.91 -6.32
N VAL A 156 -7.16 9.85 -5.53
CA VAL A 156 -7.90 8.58 -5.57
C VAL A 156 -9.35 8.79 -5.14
N LYS A 157 -9.60 9.60 -4.11
CA LYS A 157 -10.95 10.00 -3.70
C LYS A 157 -11.73 10.69 -4.82
N ALA A 158 -11.11 11.65 -5.49
CA ALA A 158 -11.74 12.35 -6.62
C ALA A 158 -12.06 11.38 -7.77
N TRP A 159 -11.13 10.48 -8.07
CA TRP A 159 -11.31 9.45 -9.09
C TRP A 159 -12.45 8.47 -8.74
N ILE A 160 -12.53 7.98 -7.49
CA ILE A 160 -13.61 7.11 -7.02
C ILE A 160 -14.95 7.84 -7.15
N ASN A 161 -15.06 9.07 -6.64
CA ASN A 161 -16.29 9.86 -6.67
C ASN A 161 -16.77 10.21 -8.08
N ALA A 162 -15.84 10.29 -9.04
CA ALA A 162 -16.15 10.50 -10.46
C ALA A 162 -16.55 9.21 -11.21
N GLY A 163 -16.61 8.06 -10.53
CA GLY A 163 -16.91 6.77 -11.15
C GLY A 163 -15.72 6.13 -11.86
N ARG A 164 -14.51 6.37 -11.38
CA ARG A 164 -13.24 5.77 -11.85
C ARG A 164 -12.95 6.01 -13.34
N PRO A 165 -13.00 7.28 -13.84
CA PRO A 165 -12.79 7.56 -15.25
C PRO A 165 -11.40 7.10 -15.71
N GLY A 166 -11.33 6.51 -16.92
CA GLY A 166 -10.09 6.00 -17.48
C GLY A 166 -9.52 4.75 -16.81
N GLY A 167 -10.26 4.17 -15.86
CA GLY A 167 -9.80 2.99 -15.12
C GLY A 167 -8.52 3.24 -14.34
N ARG A 168 -7.71 2.19 -14.13
CA ARG A 168 -6.43 2.26 -13.41
C ARG A 168 -5.45 3.24 -14.07
N GLU A 169 -5.31 3.22 -15.38
CA GLU A 169 -4.42 4.11 -16.12
C GLU A 169 -4.77 5.60 -15.89
N GLY A 170 -6.08 5.91 -15.82
CA GLY A 170 -6.55 7.27 -15.59
C GLY A 170 -6.06 7.84 -14.25
N VAL A 171 -6.17 7.10 -13.16
CA VAL A 171 -5.70 7.57 -11.85
C VAL A 171 -4.17 7.62 -11.78
N LEU A 172 -3.46 6.66 -12.40
CA LEU A 172 -2.00 6.67 -12.45
C LEU A 172 -1.47 7.89 -13.22
N LEU A 173 -2.15 8.30 -14.30
CA LEU A 173 -1.80 9.50 -15.03
C LEU A 173 -1.98 10.78 -14.18
N GLU A 174 -3.05 10.86 -13.38
CA GLU A 174 -3.24 12.00 -12.48
C GLU A 174 -2.17 12.01 -11.36
N LEU A 175 -1.77 10.85 -10.84
CA LEU A 175 -0.68 10.74 -9.87
C LEU A 175 0.66 11.19 -10.48
N ALA A 176 0.98 10.80 -11.72
CA ALA A 176 2.21 11.20 -12.40
C ALA A 176 2.32 12.73 -12.56
N ARG A 177 1.19 13.43 -12.74
CA ARG A 177 1.15 14.90 -12.90
C ARG A 177 1.53 15.67 -11.64
N THR A 178 1.57 15.03 -10.49
CA THR A 178 1.91 15.68 -9.21
C THR A 178 3.38 16.10 -9.11
N GLY A 179 4.26 15.44 -9.88
CA GLY A 179 5.70 15.68 -9.89
C GLY A 179 6.47 15.06 -8.71
N CYS A 180 5.79 14.50 -7.70
CA CYS A 180 6.41 13.79 -6.56
C CYS A 180 6.13 12.27 -6.59
N VAL A 181 5.30 11.82 -7.53
CA VAL A 181 4.96 10.40 -7.72
C VAL A 181 5.50 9.93 -9.06
N TYR A 182 6.43 9.00 -9.01
CA TYR A 182 6.99 8.32 -10.18
C TYR A 182 6.10 7.13 -10.53
N ILE A 183 5.67 7.02 -11.78
CA ILE A 183 4.87 5.92 -12.30
C ILE A 183 5.70 5.16 -13.33
N PRO A 184 6.28 3.98 -12.96
CA PRO A 184 7.23 3.28 -13.83
C PRO A 184 6.71 3.00 -15.24
N GLN A 185 5.45 2.61 -15.37
CA GLN A 185 4.85 2.27 -16.67
C GLN A 185 4.81 3.41 -17.71
N PHE A 186 5.07 4.66 -17.30
CA PHE A 186 5.09 5.79 -18.21
C PHE A 186 6.51 6.19 -18.65
N TYR A 187 7.52 5.41 -18.26
CA TYR A 187 8.92 5.63 -18.62
C TYR A 187 9.47 4.36 -19.29
N ASP A 188 10.34 4.56 -20.29
CA ASP A 188 11.04 3.49 -21.03
C ASP A 188 12.24 2.94 -20.26
#